data_87011a20d9b856651b030fdcbaa92903
#
_entry.id   87011a20d9b856651b030fdcbaa92903
#
_cell.length_a   1.000
_cell.length_b   1.000
_cell.length_c   1.000
_cell.angle_alpha   90.00
_cell.angle_beta   90.00
_cell.angle_gamma   90.00
#
_symmetry.space_group_name_H-M   'P 1'
#
loop_
_entity.id
_entity.type
_entity.pdbx_description
1 polymer ?
#
loop_
_entity_poly.entity_id
_entity_poly.type
_entity_poly.pdbx_seq_one_letter_code
_entity_poly.pdbx_strand_id
1 'polypeptide(L)'
;MTDLPRLLHTAVDAPDCRALAEFYRILLGLRYRPGDAPPAKSGEDDADWLVLVDDSGRRVLAFQKKTDTRQPTWPSEDVPMHLDFVVSTV
;
A
#
# COMPACT_ATOMS: atom_id res chain seq x y z
N MET A 1 17.82 24.80 8.80
CA MET A 1 17.69 23.65 7.85
C MET A 1 16.23 23.46 7.49
N THR A 2 15.94 23.38 6.24
CA THR A 2 14.58 23.18 5.77
C THR A 2 14.32 21.68 5.60
N ASP A 3 13.27 21.22 6.25
CA ASP A 3 12.87 19.82 6.10
C ASP A 3 12.08 19.65 4.81
N LEU A 4 12.58 18.81 3.94
CA LEU A 4 11.92 18.50 2.68
C LEU A 4 10.94 17.35 2.87
N PRO A 5 9.85 17.33 2.09
CA PRO A 5 8.96 16.17 2.10
C PRO A 5 9.71 14.92 1.72
N ARG A 6 9.38 13.81 2.38
CA ARG A 6 9.94 12.51 2.06
C ARG A 6 8.84 11.59 1.58
N LEU A 7 9.15 10.79 0.58
CA LEU A 7 8.22 9.78 0.10
C LEU A 7 7.99 8.76 1.21
N LEU A 8 6.74 8.62 1.64
CA LEU A 8 6.38 7.64 2.66
C LEU A 8 6.27 6.25 2.04
N HIS A 9 5.49 6.14 1.02
CA HIS A 9 5.32 4.90 0.26
C HIS A 9 4.56 5.22 -1.03
N THR A 10 4.53 4.26 -1.93
CA THR A 10 3.64 4.31 -3.09
C THR A 10 2.39 3.52 -2.76
N ALA A 11 1.23 4.11 -2.93
CA ALA A 11 -0.03 3.45 -2.66
C ALA A 11 -0.69 3.00 -3.96
N VAL A 12 -1.22 1.77 -3.95
CA VAL A 12 -1.83 1.15 -5.12
C VAL A 12 -3.25 0.74 -4.76
N ASP A 13 -4.19 1.12 -5.60
CA ASP A 13 -5.60 0.72 -5.43
C ASP A 13 -5.85 -0.61 -6.11
N ALA A 14 -6.57 -1.50 -5.45
CA ALA A 14 -6.89 -2.81 -6.00
C ALA A 14 -8.18 -3.34 -5.40
N PRO A 15 -9.01 -4.04 -6.21
CA PRO A 15 -10.21 -4.67 -5.65
C PRO A 15 -9.89 -5.72 -4.58
N ASP A 16 -8.83 -6.49 -4.80
CA ASP A 16 -8.33 -7.46 -3.82
C ASP A 16 -6.94 -7.02 -3.39
N CYS A 17 -6.88 -6.14 -2.40
CA CYS A 17 -5.60 -5.59 -1.98
C CYS A 17 -4.70 -6.64 -1.34
N ARG A 18 -5.27 -7.66 -0.67
CA ARG A 18 -4.47 -8.72 -0.08
C ARG A 18 -3.75 -9.55 -1.14
N ALA A 19 -4.45 -9.93 -2.20
CA ALA A 19 -3.83 -10.72 -3.25
C ALA A 19 -2.69 -9.95 -3.90
N LEU A 20 -2.89 -8.67 -4.17
CA LEU A 20 -1.86 -7.85 -4.79
C LEU A 20 -0.69 -7.63 -3.83
N ALA A 21 -0.97 -7.39 -2.54
CA ALA A 21 0.08 -7.22 -1.55
C ALA A 21 0.93 -8.49 -1.43
N GLU A 22 0.29 -9.68 -1.41
CA GLU A 22 1.03 -10.94 -1.34
C GLU A 22 1.93 -11.12 -2.55
N PHE A 23 1.45 -10.76 -3.73
CA PHE A 23 2.26 -10.84 -4.94
C PHE A 23 3.54 -10.02 -4.80
N TYR A 24 3.41 -8.76 -4.38
CA TYR A 24 4.59 -7.89 -4.25
C TYR A 24 5.45 -8.23 -3.05
N ARG A 25 4.83 -8.72 -1.98
CA ARG A 25 5.60 -9.17 -0.82
C ARG A 25 6.58 -10.27 -1.20
N ILE A 26 6.11 -11.24 -1.96
CA ILE A 26 6.92 -12.37 -2.40
C ILE A 26 7.96 -11.92 -3.43
N LEU A 27 7.50 -11.14 -4.41
CA LEU A 27 8.35 -10.68 -5.50
C LEU A 27 9.55 -9.86 -5.01
N LEU A 28 9.30 -8.96 -4.06
CA LEU A 28 10.32 -8.02 -3.59
C LEU A 28 10.93 -8.40 -2.24
N GLY A 29 10.50 -9.51 -1.64
CA GLY A 29 11.04 -9.93 -0.35
C GLY A 29 10.67 -9.00 0.79
N LEU A 30 9.48 -8.44 0.75
CA LEU A 30 9.02 -7.50 1.77
C LEU A 30 8.23 -8.22 2.87
N ARG A 31 7.93 -7.49 3.93
CA ARG A 31 7.13 -7.99 5.04
C ARG A 31 5.96 -7.06 5.30
N TYR A 32 4.92 -7.60 5.91
CA TYR A 32 3.82 -6.74 6.33
C TYR A 32 4.22 -5.88 7.52
N ARG A 33 3.71 -4.65 7.53
CA ARG A 33 3.73 -3.83 8.73
C ARG A 33 3.05 -4.61 9.86
N PRO A 34 3.49 -4.50 11.13
CA PRO A 34 2.82 -5.16 12.23
C PRO A 34 1.32 -4.87 12.23
N GLY A 35 0.52 -5.92 12.34
CA GLY A 35 -0.93 -5.83 12.31
C GLY A 35 -1.56 -6.04 10.94
N ASP A 36 -0.78 -6.04 9.87
CA ASP A 36 -1.31 -6.14 8.51
C ASP A 36 -1.20 -7.54 7.91
N ALA A 37 -0.59 -8.48 8.62
CA ALA A 37 -0.44 -9.85 8.12
C ALA A 37 -1.81 -10.50 7.90
N PRO A 38 -1.90 -11.53 7.02
CA PRO A 38 -3.16 -12.22 6.81
C PRO A 38 -3.68 -12.83 8.11
N PRO A 39 -5.01 -12.98 8.25
CA PRO A 39 -5.57 -13.64 9.42
C PRO A 39 -4.98 -15.05 9.58
N ALA A 40 -4.69 -15.43 10.82
CA ALA A 40 -4.08 -16.73 11.12
C ALA A 40 -5.02 -17.90 10.87
N LYS A 41 -6.31 -17.66 10.88
CA LYS A 41 -7.33 -18.68 10.62
C LYS A 41 -8.12 -18.26 9.39
N SER A 42 -8.83 -19.23 8.81
CA SER A 42 -9.67 -18.97 7.63
C SER A 42 -10.88 -18.13 8.01
N GLY A 43 -10.64 -16.92 8.48
CA GLY A 43 -11.68 -15.95 8.73
C GLY A 43 -11.75 -14.95 7.61
N GLU A 44 -12.72 -14.07 7.67
CA GLU A 44 -12.81 -12.99 6.71
C GLU A 44 -11.61 -12.07 6.81
N ASP A 45 -10.98 -11.83 5.68
CA ASP A 45 -9.93 -10.85 5.55
C ASP A 45 -10.60 -9.55 5.07
N ASP A 46 -10.99 -8.71 6.01
CA ASP A 46 -11.68 -7.47 5.71
C ASP A 46 -10.74 -6.27 5.62
N ALA A 47 -9.43 -6.54 5.50
CA ALA A 47 -8.46 -5.47 5.40
C ALA A 47 -8.70 -4.63 4.14
N ASP A 48 -8.73 -3.32 4.32
CA ASP A 48 -8.88 -2.37 3.22
C ASP A 48 -7.64 -1.51 3.01
N TRP A 49 -6.62 -1.68 3.84
CA TRP A 49 -5.36 -0.97 3.75
C TRP A 49 -4.25 -1.86 4.30
N LEU A 50 -3.23 -2.10 3.48
CA LEU A 50 -2.11 -2.97 3.84
C LEU A 50 -0.79 -2.27 3.51
N VAL A 51 0.20 -2.40 4.37
CA VAL A 51 1.51 -1.78 4.16
C VAL A 51 2.59 -2.85 4.17
N LEU A 52 3.44 -2.82 3.17
CA LEU A 52 4.64 -3.65 3.09
C LEU A 52 5.86 -2.83 3.46
N VAL A 53 6.74 -3.43 4.25
CA VAL A 53 7.95 -2.78 4.73
C VAL A 53 9.16 -3.61 4.34
N ASP A 54 10.32 -2.95 4.29
CA ASP A 54 11.59 -3.64 4.08
C ASP A 54 12.16 -4.17 5.40
N ASP A 55 13.36 -4.74 5.33
CA ASP A 55 13.98 -5.35 6.52
C ASP A 55 14.27 -4.36 7.63
N SER A 56 14.39 -3.08 7.30
CA SER A 56 14.61 -2.04 8.30
C SER A 56 13.31 -1.48 8.87
N GLY A 57 12.18 -1.96 8.39
CA GLY A 57 10.87 -1.45 8.80
C GLY A 57 10.42 -0.22 8.04
N ARG A 58 11.15 0.16 7.00
CA ARG A 58 10.76 1.31 6.18
C ARG A 58 9.62 0.91 5.26
N ARG A 59 8.60 1.76 5.17
CA ARG A 59 7.46 1.52 4.28
C ARG A 59 7.90 1.62 2.83
N VAL A 60 7.45 0.67 2.02
CA VAL A 60 7.77 0.63 0.60
C VAL A 60 6.51 0.78 -0.24
N LEU A 61 5.51 -0.06 0.01
CA LEU A 61 4.26 -0.07 -0.75
C LEU A 61 3.09 -0.13 0.21
N ALA A 62 1.99 0.47 -0.20
CA ALA A 62 0.72 0.34 0.48
C ALA A 62 -0.34 -0.05 -0.53
N PHE A 63 -1.34 -0.79 -0.09
CA PHE A 63 -2.40 -1.28 -0.96
C PHE A 63 -3.74 -0.93 -0.34
N GLN A 64 -4.55 -0.24 -1.12
CA GLN A 64 -5.88 0.18 -0.69
C GLN A 64 -6.92 -0.62 -1.43
N LYS A 65 -7.87 -1.18 -0.70
CA LYS A 65 -8.99 -1.87 -1.32
C LYS A 65 -9.90 -0.84 -1.97
N LYS A 66 -10.14 -1.03 -3.26
CA LYS A 66 -11.04 -0.17 -4.01
C LYS A 66 -11.86 -1.05 -4.93
N THR A 67 -13.11 -1.29 -4.57
CA THR A 67 -13.97 -2.24 -5.26
C THR A 67 -14.64 -1.65 -6.49
N ASP A 68 -14.69 -0.33 -6.59
CA ASP A 68 -15.29 0.36 -7.72
C ASP A 68 -14.22 0.87 -8.66
N THR A 69 -13.30 -0.02 -9.05
CA THR A 69 -12.23 0.37 -9.95
C THR A 69 -12.69 0.21 -11.39
N ARG A 70 -12.72 1.32 -12.08
CA ARG A 70 -12.82 1.29 -13.55
C ARG A 70 -11.43 1.10 -14.10
N GLN A 71 -11.37 0.54 -15.30
CA GLN A 71 -10.11 0.48 -16.00
C GLN A 71 -9.63 1.92 -16.26
N PRO A 72 -8.44 2.29 -15.80
CA PRO A 72 -8.00 3.68 -15.96
C PRO A 72 -7.84 4.03 -17.42
N THR A 73 -8.43 5.15 -17.81
CA THR A 73 -8.21 5.75 -19.10
C THR A 73 -7.52 7.08 -18.88
N TRP A 74 -6.48 7.34 -19.64
CA TRP A 74 -5.72 8.57 -19.51
C TRP A 74 -6.30 9.65 -20.41
N PRO A 75 -6.48 10.90 -19.95
CA PRO A 75 -6.34 11.33 -18.57
C PRO A 75 -7.58 10.98 -17.76
N SER A 76 -7.38 10.47 -16.55
CA SER A 76 -8.47 10.06 -15.69
C SER A 76 -8.21 10.55 -14.27
N GLU A 77 -9.30 10.83 -13.55
CA GLU A 77 -9.21 11.15 -12.12
C GLU A 77 -9.00 9.89 -11.29
N ASP A 78 -9.35 8.73 -11.84
CA ASP A 78 -9.25 7.45 -11.14
C ASP A 78 -7.92 6.79 -11.50
N VAL A 79 -6.86 7.23 -10.85
CA VAL A 79 -5.57 6.59 -11.01
C VAL A 79 -5.40 5.49 -9.96
N PRO A 80 -4.85 4.31 -10.33
CA PRO A 80 -4.70 3.20 -9.39
C PRO A 80 -3.55 3.37 -8.41
N MET A 81 -2.74 4.39 -8.57
CA MET A 81 -1.58 4.63 -7.71
C MET A 81 -1.52 6.07 -7.27
N HIS A 82 -1.00 6.28 -6.06
CA HIS A 82 -0.68 7.62 -5.59
C HIS A 82 0.55 7.58 -4.71
N LEU A 83 1.18 8.73 -4.53
CA LEU A 83 2.37 8.87 -3.70
C LEU A 83 2.01 9.56 -2.41
N ASP A 84 2.47 9.01 -1.29
CA ASP A 84 2.31 9.60 0.02
C ASP A 84 3.63 10.14 0.51
N PHE A 85 3.60 11.33 1.10
CA PHE A 85 4.80 11.99 1.59
C PHE A 85 4.68 12.27 3.06
N VAL A 86 5.82 12.20 3.75
CA VAL A 86 5.93 12.65 5.12
C VAL A 86 6.51 14.07 5.09
N VAL A 87 5.83 14.97 5.75
CA VAL A 87 6.32 16.35 5.87
C VAL A 87 6.45 16.70 7.33
N SER A 88 7.42 17.58 7.62
CA SER A 88 7.55 18.13 8.95
C SER A 88 6.46 19.17 9.16
N THR A 89 5.79 19.07 10.30
CA THR A 89 4.86 20.12 10.68
C THR A 89 5.63 21.18 11.45
N VAL A 90 5.37 22.37 11.09
CA VAL A 90 6.02 23.52 11.74
C VAL A 90 5.10 24.09 12.80
#